data_a069f18911fa2983365cd34f05f357bf
#
_entry.id   a069f18911fa2983365cd34f05f357bf
#
_cell.length_a   1.000
_cell.length_b   1.000
_cell.length_c   1.000
_cell.angle_alpha   90.00
_cell.angle_beta   90.00
_cell.angle_gamma   90.00
#
_symmetry.space_group_name_H-M   'P 1'
#
loop_
_entity.id
_entity.type
_entity.pdbx_description
1 polymer ?
#
loop_
_entity_poly.entity_id
_entity_poly.type
_entity_poly.pdbx_seq_one_letter_code
_entity_poly.pdbx_strand_id
1 'polypeptide(L)'
;MTTTDLISSKLRNQRISTISSKLTGEYTVATDLVSYSQPDQVFPIHPEQQFFLDELIKEKITNARVLEIGLGSGVLSIGALKAGAIHVTALEINPRAKNYAGFNILANALEGKIEIRDGDVNNIWKPVRGDRFDYIISNPPFEPTPQGMTHYLHSAAGIWGLDFVEAMFKELDNHLTAAGYAQIVTFAPGNAQEPFMLAGMAQKYLKGETEIKVNPISIKFAYFVDRYVENGQATREQVEEMKKLAQENDVSHLYLCVLHYNSQGKRSLAMTETTLAYESWLTPL
;
A
#
# COMPACT_ATOMS: atom_id res chain seq x y z
N MET A 1 24.14 28.32 1.61
CA MET A 1 22.86 27.65 1.31
C MET A 1 23.05 26.21 1.75
N THR A 2 22.41 25.79 2.82
CA THR A 2 22.53 24.43 3.34
C THR A 2 21.79 23.46 2.39
N THR A 3 22.10 22.17 2.45
CA THR A 3 21.38 21.14 1.68
C THR A 3 19.87 21.21 1.98
N THR A 4 19.50 21.55 3.21
CA THR A 4 18.11 21.78 3.65
C THR A 4 17.47 22.96 2.93
N ASP A 5 18.20 24.09 2.71
CA ASP A 5 17.68 25.27 2.01
C ASP A 5 17.43 25.00 0.53
N LEU A 6 18.29 24.20 -0.12
CA LEU A 6 18.13 23.79 -1.53
C LEU A 6 16.96 22.85 -1.71
N ILE A 7 16.74 21.94 -0.76
CA ILE A 7 15.64 20.98 -0.77
C ILE A 7 14.32 21.71 -0.50
N SER A 8 14.26 22.60 0.50
CA SER A 8 13.05 23.36 0.82
C SER A 8 12.62 24.33 -0.30
N SER A 9 13.58 24.87 -1.08
CA SER A 9 13.27 25.75 -2.20
C SER A 9 12.67 25.00 -3.41
N LYS A 10 12.97 23.69 -3.57
CA LYS A 10 12.43 22.86 -4.65
C LYS A 10 11.09 22.22 -4.33
N LEU A 11 10.72 22.19 -3.05
CA LEU A 11 9.49 21.58 -2.56
C LEU A 11 8.43 22.64 -2.15
N ARG A 12 8.34 23.75 -2.88
CA ARG A 12 7.23 24.71 -2.68
C ARG A 12 5.91 24.02 -3.04
N ASN A 13 4.92 24.14 -2.15
CA ASN A 13 3.58 23.52 -2.23
C ASN A 13 3.56 22.03 -1.89
N GLN A 14 4.01 21.66 -0.70
CA GLN A 14 3.91 20.32 -0.14
C GLN A 14 2.83 20.28 0.93
N ARG A 15 2.27 19.08 1.12
CA ARG A 15 1.53 18.72 2.31
C ARG A 15 2.48 18.06 3.30
N ILE A 16 2.50 18.55 4.52
CA ILE A 16 3.19 17.91 5.65
C ILE A 16 2.14 17.20 6.48
N SER A 17 2.28 15.90 6.62
CA SER A 17 1.40 15.09 7.47
C SER A 17 2.20 14.51 8.63
N THR A 18 1.60 14.54 9.82
CA THR A 18 2.11 13.85 11.00
C THR A 18 1.38 12.53 11.14
N ILE A 19 2.12 11.45 11.34
CA ILE A 19 1.58 10.12 11.54
C ILE A 19 2.19 9.51 12.78
N SER A 20 1.44 8.67 13.49
CA SER A 20 1.92 8.03 14.70
C SER A 20 1.25 6.67 14.92
N SER A 21 1.99 5.73 15.50
CA SER A 21 1.44 4.49 16.04
C SER A 21 2.12 4.12 17.36
N LYS A 22 1.59 3.12 18.05
CA LYS A 22 2.21 2.66 19.31
C LYS A 22 3.66 2.19 19.14
N LEU A 23 4.02 1.66 17.97
CA LEU A 23 5.35 1.12 17.70
C LEU A 23 6.29 2.16 17.10
N THR A 24 5.78 3.05 16.27
CA THR A 24 6.62 4.02 15.55
C THR A 24 6.89 5.30 16.33
N GLY A 25 6.02 5.63 17.29
CA GLY A 25 5.94 7.00 17.78
C GLY A 25 5.51 7.96 16.67
N GLU A 26 5.61 9.25 16.93
CA GLU A 26 5.24 10.32 15.98
C GLU A 26 6.39 10.64 15.02
N TYR A 27 6.06 10.87 13.75
CA TYR A 27 6.97 11.39 12.73
C TYR A 27 6.21 12.10 11.61
N THR A 28 6.93 12.89 10.82
CA THR A 28 6.34 13.69 9.75
C THR A 28 6.87 13.28 8.39
N VAL A 29 6.01 13.40 7.40
CA VAL A 29 6.35 13.17 5.99
C VAL A 29 5.75 14.25 5.10
N ALA A 30 6.50 14.61 4.07
CA ALA A 30 6.05 15.47 2.99
C ALA A 30 5.50 14.64 1.84
N THR A 31 4.41 15.11 1.25
CA THR A 31 3.78 14.56 0.03
C THR A 31 3.35 15.70 -0.89
N ASP A 32 2.84 15.37 -2.06
CA ASP A 32 2.18 16.37 -2.89
C ASP A 32 0.89 16.87 -2.23
N LEU A 33 0.44 18.05 -2.66
CA LEU A 33 -0.91 18.52 -2.35
C LEU A 33 -1.94 17.65 -3.07
N VAL A 34 -3.13 17.52 -2.49
CA VAL A 34 -4.28 16.86 -3.13
C VAL A 34 -4.59 17.44 -4.52
N SER A 35 -4.37 18.76 -4.68
CA SER A 35 -4.60 19.48 -5.93
C SER A 35 -3.54 19.22 -7.03
N TYR A 36 -2.45 18.51 -6.71
CA TYR A 36 -1.46 18.14 -7.74
C TYR A 36 -1.96 16.92 -8.52
N SER A 37 -2.55 17.15 -9.69
CA SER A 37 -3.26 16.15 -10.50
C SER A 37 -2.43 15.61 -11.67
N GLN A 38 -1.11 15.40 -11.48
CA GLN A 38 -0.26 14.81 -12.52
C GLN A 38 -0.07 13.30 -12.27
N PRO A 39 0.19 12.50 -13.32
CA PRO A 39 0.36 11.05 -13.19
C PRO A 39 1.46 10.61 -12.23
N ASP A 40 2.46 11.44 -11.98
CA ASP A 40 3.58 11.21 -11.08
C ASP A 40 3.35 11.71 -9.64
N GLN A 41 2.10 12.01 -9.26
CA GLN A 41 1.73 12.46 -7.92
C GLN A 41 2.29 11.53 -6.85
N VAL A 42 2.89 12.12 -5.81
CA VAL A 42 3.22 11.43 -4.57
C VAL A 42 2.03 11.56 -3.63
N PHE A 43 1.30 10.48 -3.53
CA PHE A 43 -0.03 10.47 -2.92
C PHE A 43 -0.01 11.00 -1.47
N PRO A 44 -0.93 11.87 -1.09
CA PRO A 44 -1.09 12.32 0.29
C PRO A 44 -1.38 11.16 1.24
N ILE A 45 -1.04 11.34 2.51
CA ILE A 45 -1.29 10.32 3.54
C ILE A 45 -2.80 10.17 3.75
N HIS A 46 -3.26 8.93 3.72
CA HIS A 46 -4.65 8.51 3.93
C HIS A 46 -4.74 7.51 5.09
N PRO A 47 -5.93 7.18 5.56
CA PRO A 47 -6.12 6.24 6.65
C PRO A 47 -5.54 4.84 6.43
N GLU A 48 -5.35 4.39 5.18
CA GLU A 48 -4.75 3.08 4.91
C GLU A 48 -3.29 2.98 5.39
N GLN A 49 -2.49 4.07 5.29
CA GLN A 49 -1.14 4.06 5.84
C GLN A 49 -1.16 4.02 7.36
N GLN A 50 -2.10 4.74 8.00
CA GLN A 50 -2.30 4.67 9.44
C GLN A 50 -2.72 3.26 9.86
N PHE A 51 -3.69 2.67 9.19
CA PHE A 51 -4.13 1.30 9.44
C PHE A 51 -2.97 0.30 9.32
N PHE A 52 -2.17 0.42 8.27
CA PHE A 52 -0.98 -0.41 8.09
C PHE A 52 -0.03 -0.31 9.30
N LEU A 53 0.26 0.91 9.76
CA LEU A 53 1.22 1.15 10.84
C LEU A 53 0.70 0.70 12.21
N ASP A 54 -0.61 0.78 12.43
CA ASP A 54 -1.25 0.31 13.67
C ASP A 54 -1.26 -1.21 13.76
N GLU A 55 -1.25 -1.91 12.62
CA GLU A 55 -1.20 -3.37 12.53
C GLU A 55 0.24 -3.93 12.43
N LEU A 56 1.29 -3.12 12.59
CA LEU A 56 2.66 -3.63 12.64
C LEU A 56 2.85 -4.58 13.83
N ILE A 57 3.50 -5.72 13.59
CA ILE A 57 3.76 -6.73 14.61
C ILE A 57 5.19 -6.56 15.13
N LYS A 58 5.32 -6.09 16.38
CA LYS A 58 6.60 -5.77 17.01
C LYS A 58 7.61 -6.92 16.94
N GLU A 59 7.19 -8.13 17.25
CA GLU A 59 8.03 -9.32 17.28
C GLU A 59 8.55 -9.71 15.90
N LYS A 60 7.86 -9.30 14.84
CA LYS A 60 8.22 -9.59 13.45
C LYS A 60 9.09 -8.50 12.83
N ILE A 61 8.86 -7.24 13.20
CA ILE A 61 9.57 -6.09 12.62
C ILE A 61 10.89 -5.79 13.35
N THR A 62 11.00 -6.11 14.65
CA THR A 62 12.21 -5.83 15.44
C THR A 62 13.41 -6.62 14.88
N ASN A 63 14.49 -5.89 14.57
CA ASN A 63 15.72 -6.41 13.95
C ASN A 63 15.52 -6.99 12.54
N ALA A 64 14.37 -6.80 11.90
CA ALA A 64 14.10 -7.29 10.56
C ALA A 64 14.87 -6.51 9.48
N ARG A 65 15.31 -7.23 8.44
CA ARG A 65 15.64 -6.66 7.14
C ARG A 65 14.35 -6.61 6.32
N VAL A 66 13.91 -5.41 6.00
CA VAL A 66 12.62 -5.15 5.37
C VAL A 66 12.77 -4.91 3.87
N LEU A 67 11.84 -5.42 3.08
CA LEU A 67 11.59 -4.97 1.71
C LEU A 67 10.29 -4.18 1.68
N GLU A 68 10.32 -2.96 1.16
CA GLU A 68 9.10 -2.24 0.76
C GLU A 68 8.94 -2.25 -0.75
N ILE A 69 7.77 -2.67 -1.25
CA ILE A 69 7.42 -2.61 -2.67
C ILE A 69 6.44 -1.45 -2.87
N GLY A 70 6.87 -0.43 -3.62
CA GLY A 70 6.12 0.81 -3.80
C GLY A 70 6.38 1.80 -2.65
N LEU A 71 7.59 2.41 -2.63
CA LEU A 71 8.05 3.29 -1.57
C LEU A 71 7.18 4.55 -1.39
N GLY A 72 6.73 5.16 -2.49
CA GLY A 72 5.96 6.41 -2.45
C GLY A 72 6.69 7.52 -1.69
N SER A 73 6.06 8.08 -0.67
CA SER A 73 6.67 9.09 0.20
C SER A 73 7.71 8.54 1.18
N GLY A 74 7.84 7.22 1.30
CA GLY A 74 8.69 6.54 2.29
C GLY A 74 8.04 6.40 3.68
N VAL A 75 6.76 6.70 3.80
CA VAL A 75 6.06 6.69 5.09
C VAL A 75 6.13 5.35 5.80
N LEU A 76 5.93 4.23 5.09
CA LEU A 76 5.97 2.90 5.69
C LEU A 76 7.40 2.45 6.00
N SER A 77 8.39 2.73 5.13
CA SER A 77 9.81 2.48 5.40
C SER A 77 10.30 3.19 6.64
N ILE A 78 9.94 4.48 6.80
CA ILE A 78 10.26 5.26 7.99
C ILE A 78 9.58 4.65 9.23
N GLY A 79 8.30 4.29 9.12
CA GLY A 79 7.56 3.62 10.18
C GLY A 79 8.18 2.30 10.58
N ALA A 80 8.58 1.45 9.62
CA ALA A 80 9.24 0.18 9.87
C ALA A 80 10.55 0.34 10.66
N LEU A 81 11.40 1.32 10.29
CA LEU A 81 12.64 1.60 11.02
C LEU A 81 12.35 2.12 12.43
N LYS A 82 11.38 3.01 12.60
CA LYS A 82 10.97 3.49 13.92
C LYS A 82 10.36 2.39 14.80
N ALA A 83 9.71 1.40 14.19
CA ALA A 83 9.19 0.19 14.88
C ALA A 83 10.29 -0.83 15.22
N GLY A 84 11.54 -0.64 14.76
CA GLY A 84 12.69 -1.45 15.15
C GLY A 84 13.33 -2.28 14.04
N ALA A 85 12.95 -2.10 12.78
CA ALA A 85 13.68 -2.68 11.65
C ALA A 85 15.14 -2.15 11.62
N ILE A 86 16.06 -2.98 11.15
CA ILE A 86 17.48 -2.58 11.08
C ILE A 86 17.86 -1.94 9.74
N HIS A 87 17.16 -2.33 8.68
CA HIS A 87 17.41 -1.85 7.33
C HIS A 87 16.18 -2.05 6.46
N VAL A 88 15.94 -1.13 5.52
CA VAL A 88 14.89 -1.25 4.50
C VAL A 88 15.53 -1.18 3.12
N THR A 89 15.22 -2.16 2.27
CA THR A 89 15.38 -2.05 0.81
C THR A 89 14.01 -1.65 0.26
N ALA A 90 13.95 -0.59 -0.53
CA ALA A 90 12.69 -0.05 -1.03
C ALA A 90 12.70 0.07 -2.56
N LEU A 91 11.64 -0.40 -3.21
CA LEU A 91 11.49 -0.34 -4.66
C LEU A 91 10.56 0.80 -5.05
N GLU A 92 10.98 1.63 -6.00
CA GLU A 92 10.15 2.72 -6.50
C GLU A 92 10.43 3.00 -7.99
N ILE A 93 9.37 3.12 -8.78
CA ILE A 93 9.46 3.43 -10.22
C ILE A 93 9.38 4.93 -10.49
N ASN A 94 8.70 5.69 -9.63
CA ASN A 94 8.44 7.10 -9.80
C ASN A 94 9.62 7.95 -9.30
N PRO A 95 10.36 8.65 -10.19
CA PRO A 95 11.48 9.49 -9.76
C PRO A 95 11.08 10.61 -8.80
N ARG A 96 9.84 11.13 -8.92
CA ARG A 96 9.30 12.14 -8.02
C ARG A 96 9.12 11.58 -6.62
N ALA A 97 8.57 10.37 -6.49
CA ALA A 97 8.41 9.69 -5.21
C ALA A 97 9.78 9.42 -4.53
N LYS A 98 10.79 8.98 -5.29
CA LYS A 98 12.16 8.83 -4.77
C LYS A 98 12.72 10.13 -4.20
N ASN A 99 12.44 11.27 -4.83
CA ASN A 99 12.87 12.57 -4.32
C ASN A 99 12.16 12.93 -3.00
N TYR A 100 10.84 12.70 -2.90
CA TYR A 100 10.09 12.92 -1.65
C TYR A 100 10.56 12.00 -0.54
N ALA A 101 10.73 10.70 -0.84
CA ALA A 101 11.24 9.73 0.12
C ALA A 101 12.65 10.12 0.61
N GLY A 102 13.55 10.52 -0.28
CA GLY A 102 14.90 11.00 0.10
C GLY A 102 14.84 12.20 1.05
N PHE A 103 13.94 13.16 0.79
CA PHE A 103 13.71 14.28 1.70
C PHE A 103 13.17 13.80 3.06
N ASN A 104 12.15 12.94 3.06
CA ASN A 104 11.53 12.45 4.28
C ASN A 104 12.49 11.60 5.13
N ILE A 105 13.34 10.79 4.50
CA ILE A 105 14.41 10.02 5.16
C ILE A 105 15.37 10.96 5.89
N LEU A 106 15.84 12.02 5.21
CA LEU A 106 16.73 13.02 5.79
C LEU A 106 16.04 13.76 6.94
N ALA A 107 14.79 14.20 6.74
CA ALA A 107 14.01 14.92 7.76
C ALA A 107 13.76 14.10 9.04
N ASN A 108 13.78 12.77 8.93
CA ASN A 108 13.62 11.85 10.05
C ASN A 108 14.96 11.27 10.59
N ALA A 109 16.12 11.76 10.12
CA ALA A 109 17.47 11.32 10.50
C ALA A 109 17.69 9.79 10.32
N LEU A 110 17.29 9.25 9.16
CA LEU A 110 17.36 7.83 8.83
C LEU A 110 18.26 7.54 7.63
N GLU A 111 19.19 8.44 7.29
CA GLU A 111 20.16 8.28 6.20
C GLU A 111 20.97 6.98 6.39
N GLY A 112 21.18 6.28 5.29
CA GLY A 112 21.93 5.01 5.28
C GLY A 112 21.15 3.82 5.83
N LYS A 113 19.91 4.01 6.31
CA LYS A 113 19.04 2.94 6.78
C LYS A 113 18.06 2.44 5.72
N ILE A 114 17.83 3.23 4.67
CA ILE A 114 16.94 2.88 3.56
C ILE A 114 17.74 2.92 2.26
N GLU A 115 17.79 1.78 1.56
CA GLU A 115 18.32 1.65 0.21
C GLU A 115 17.17 1.74 -0.79
N ILE A 116 17.15 2.79 -1.62
CA ILE A 116 16.13 2.93 -2.66
C ILE A 116 16.68 2.34 -3.97
N ARG A 117 15.99 1.35 -4.53
CA ARG A 117 16.28 0.74 -5.83
C ARG A 117 15.21 1.11 -6.86
N ASP A 118 15.59 1.15 -8.12
CA ASP A 118 14.63 1.32 -9.22
C ASP A 118 13.71 0.10 -9.30
N GLY A 119 12.41 0.33 -9.26
CA GLY A 119 11.40 -0.69 -9.51
C GLY A 119 11.35 -1.09 -11.00
N ASP A 120 10.67 -2.19 -11.31
CA ASP A 120 10.46 -2.64 -12.68
C ASP A 120 8.95 -2.88 -12.89
N VAL A 121 8.35 -2.14 -13.84
CA VAL A 121 6.89 -2.20 -14.11
C VAL A 121 6.43 -3.55 -14.68
N ASN A 122 7.34 -4.31 -15.30
CA ASN A 122 7.01 -5.59 -15.93
C ASN A 122 7.26 -6.78 -14.99
N ASN A 123 8.12 -6.59 -13.98
CA ASN A 123 8.43 -7.63 -13.01
C ASN A 123 8.87 -7.02 -11.68
N ILE A 124 7.93 -6.90 -10.76
CA ILE A 124 8.14 -6.27 -9.44
C ILE A 124 9.27 -6.91 -8.61
N TRP A 125 9.60 -8.18 -8.86
CA TRP A 125 10.61 -8.92 -8.13
C TRP A 125 12.02 -8.87 -8.75
N LYS A 126 12.12 -8.40 -10.01
CA LYS A 126 13.40 -8.36 -10.73
C LYS A 126 14.50 -7.58 -10.01
N PRO A 127 14.24 -6.41 -9.37
CA PRO A 127 15.29 -5.64 -8.70
C PRO A 127 15.86 -6.30 -7.44
N VAL A 128 15.17 -7.31 -6.92
CA VAL A 128 15.53 -8.05 -5.69
C VAL A 128 15.66 -9.55 -5.94
N ARG A 129 15.92 -9.94 -7.20
CA ARG A 129 16.10 -11.34 -7.56
C ARG A 129 17.24 -11.98 -6.77
N GLY A 130 16.92 -13.03 -6.03
CA GLY A 130 17.90 -13.74 -5.17
C GLY A 130 18.03 -13.17 -3.75
N ASP A 131 17.47 -11.99 -3.48
CA ASP A 131 17.42 -11.45 -2.13
C ASP A 131 16.28 -12.08 -1.33
N ARG A 132 16.48 -12.17 -0.01
CA ARG A 132 15.47 -12.62 0.95
C ARG A 132 15.39 -11.66 2.11
N PHE A 133 14.18 -11.44 2.58
CA PHE A 133 13.83 -10.45 3.60
C PHE A 133 13.10 -11.11 4.76
N ASP A 134 13.29 -10.56 5.95
CA ASP A 134 12.61 -11.03 7.14
C ASP A 134 11.17 -10.50 7.19
N TYR A 135 10.96 -9.33 6.59
CA TYR A 135 9.64 -8.71 6.52
C TYR A 135 9.45 -8.00 5.19
N ILE A 136 8.38 -8.33 4.48
CA ILE A 136 7.99 -7.65 3.22
C ILE A 136 6.75 -6.81 3.48
N ILE A 137 6.80 -5.54 3.14
CA ILE A 137 5.71 -4.58 3.31
C ILE A 137 5.32 -3.95 1.98
N SER A 138 4.04 -3.62 1.84
CA SER A 138 3.57 -2.87 0.67
C SER A 138 2.26 -2.13 0.94
N ASN A 139 2.18 -0.93 0.42
CA ASN A 139 0.95 -0.21 0.09
C ASN A 139 0.91 -0.05 -1.43
N PRO A 140 0.55 -1.10 -2.18
CA PRO A 140 0.65 -1.11 -3.64
C PRO A 140 -0.48 -0.29 -4.27
N PRO A 141 -0.45 -0.04 -5.59
CA PRO A 141 -1.66 0.34 -6.31
C PRO A 141 -2.78 -0.69 -6.06
N PHE A 142 -3.97 -0.24 -5.69
CA PHE A 142 -5.08 -1.13 -5.32
C PHE A 142 -6.47 -0.61 -5.70
N GLU A 143 -6.57 0.49 -6.45
CA GLU A 143 -7.88 1.01 -6.84
C GLU A 143 -8.51 0.17 -7.96
N PRO A 144 -9.74 -0.37 -7.76
CA PRO A 144 -10.52 -0.94 -8.85
C PRO A 144 -10.71 0.09 -9.97
N THR A 145 -10.26 -0.22 -11.17
CA THR A 145 -10.14 0.76 -12.26
C THR A 145 -10.94 0.32 -13.49
N PRO A 146 -11.91 1.11 -13.98
CA PRO A 146 -12.62 0.85 -15.21
C PRO A 146 -11.68 0.64 -16.41
N GLN A 147 -12.03 -0.26 -17.30
CA GLN A 147 -11.22 -0.54 -18.49
C GLN A 147 -11.09 0.71 -19.37
N GLY A 148 -9.88 1.03 -19.80
CA GLY A 148 -9.60 2.18 -20.66
C GLY A 148 -9.59 3.54 -19.97
N MET A 149 -9.72 3.59 -18.65
CA MET A 149 -9.61 4.82 -17.87
C MET A 149 -8.15 5.30 -17.82
N THR A 150 -7.95 6.63 -17.90
CA THR A 150 -6.65 7.23 -17.56
C THR A 150 -6.46 7.26 -16.05
N HIS A 151 -5.30 6.80 -15.58
CA HIS A 151 -5.06 6.63 -14.16
C HIS A 151 -3.66 7.11 -13.72
N TYR A 152 -3.48 7.28 -12.43
CA TYR A 152 -2.18 7.59 -11.81
C TYR A 152 -1.32 6.33 -11.63
N LEU A 153 0.00 6.51 -11.61
CA LEU A 153 0.95 5.41 -11.38
C LEU A 153 0.77 4.72 -10.03
N HIS A 154 0.25 5.46 -9.05
CA HIS A 154 0.12 4.97 -7.67
C HIS A 154 -1.21 4.27 -7.36
N SER A 155 -2.21 4.24 -8.26
CA SER A 155 -3.56 3.82 -7.87
C SER A 155 -4.12 2.65 -8.66
N ALA A 156 -3.98 2.61 -9.96
CA ALA A 156 -4.65 1.61 -10.79
C ALA A 156 -4.03 0.21 -10.69
N ALA A 157 -4.85 -0.78 -10.41
CA ALA A 157 -4.44 -2.18 -10.27
C ALA A 157 -5.47 -3.16 -10.88
N GLY A 158 -5.92 -2.87 -12.09
CA GLY A 158 -6.90 -3.70 -12.80
C GLY A 158 -8.34 -3.47 -12.35
N ILE A 159 -9.27 -4.20 -12.96
CA ILE A 159 -10.72 -4.03 -12.72
C ILE A 159 -11.10 -4.19 -11.25
N TRP A 160 -10.44 -5.10 -10.55
CA TRP A 160 -10.71 -5.38 -9.13
C TRP A 160 -9.72 -4.72 -8.16
N GLY A 161 -8.72 -4.00 -8.66
CA GLY A 161 -7.70 -3.39 -7.82
C GLY A 161 -6.70 -4.40 -7.20
N LEU A 162 -6.66 -5.63 -7.67
CA LEU A 162 -5.87 -6.71 -7.04
C LEU A 162 -4.74 -7.25 -7.92
N ASP A 163 -4.55 -6.75 -9.14
CA ASP A 163 -3.55 -7.29 -10.09
C ASP A 163 -2.12 -7.20 -9.53
N PHE A 164 -1.81 -6.10 -8.82
CA PHE A 164 -0.50 -5.92 -8.21
C PHE A 164 -0.31 -6.86 -7.01
N VAL A 165 -1.34 -7.01 -6.18
CA VAL A 165 -1.34 -7.94 -5.05
C VAL A 165 -1.19 -9.38 -5.53
N GLU A 166 -1.88 -9.76 -6.63
CA GLU A 166 -1.73 -11.07 -7.25
C GLU A 166 -0.29 -11.31 -7.73
N ALA A 167 0.31 -10.32 -8.39
CA ALA A 167 1.70 -10.41 -8.84
C ALA A 167 2.67 -10.56 -7.67
N MET A 168 2.40 -9.89 -6.55
CA MET A 168 3.17 -10.09 -5.32
C MET A 168 3.04 -11.50 -4.77
N PHE A 169 1.83 -12.02 -4.64
CA PHE A 169 1.58 -13.33 -4.02
C PHE A 169 2.21 -14.49 -4.80
N LYS A 170 2.31 -14.39 -6.12
CA LYS A 170 2.87 -15.45 -6.98
C LYS A 170 4.31 -15.82 -6.62
N GLU A 171 5.12 -14.87 -6.15
CA GLU A 171 6.53 -15.09 -5.85
C GLU A 171 6.93 -14.71 -4.41
N LEU A 172 5.98 -14.34 -3.55
CA LEU A 172 6.23 -13.82 -2.20
C LEU A 172 7.15 -14.74 -1.37
N ASP A 173 6.86 -16.05 -1.37
CA ASP A 173 7.65 -17.06 -0.64
C ASP A 173 9.10 -17.15 -1.11
N ASN A 174 9.38 -16.82 -2.38
CA ASN A 174 10.73 -16.87 -2.93
C ASN A 174 11.64 -15.77 -2.35
N HIS A 175 11.02 -14.68 -1.85
CA HIS A 175 11.71 -13.51 -1.33
C HIS A 175 11.63 -13.37 0.19
N LEU A 176 10.96 -14.29 0.88
CA LEU A 176 10.95 -14.37 2.33
C LEU A 176 12.06 -15.28 2.85
N THR A 177 12.66 -14.91 3.98
CA THR A 177 13.48 -15.83 4.78
C THR A 177 12.61 -16.97 5.32
N ALA A 178 13.23 -18.02 5.86
CA ALA A 178 12.50 -19.17 6.39
C ALA A 178 11.46 -18.77 7.47
N ALA A 179 11.73 -17.74 8.29
CA ALA A 179 10.80 -17.19 9.28
C ALA A 179 10.14 -15.89 8.80
N GLY A 180 10.14 -15.70 7.49
CA GLY A 180 9.72 -14.43 6.89
C GLY A 180 8.22 -14.14 7.06
N TYR A 181 7.92 -12.86 7.09
CA TYR A 181 6.59 -12.32 7.30
C TYR A 181 6.26 -11.27 6.22
N ALA A 182 5.01 -11.14 5.84
CA ALA A 182 4.58 -10.07 4.96
C ALA A 182 3.34 -9.36 5.49
N GLN A 183 3.26 -8.05 5.22
CA GLN A 183 2.11 -7.23 5.55
C GLN A 183 1.81 -6.32 4.37
N ILE A 184 0.55 -6.37 3.90
CA ILE A 184 0.11 -5.65 2.72
C ILE A 184 -1.22 -4.97 3.03
N VAL A 185 -1.32 -3.66 2.83
CA VAL A 185 -2.60 -2.97 2.86
C VAL A 185 -3.17 -2.90 1.45
N THR A 186 -4.46 -3.10 1.31
CA THR A 186 -5.14 -3.05 0.01
C THR A 186 -6.63 -2.78 0.16
N PHE A 187 -7.23 -2.28 -0.91
CA PHE A 187 -8.67 -2.41 -1.08
C PHE A 187 -9.01 -3.83 -1.52
N ALA A 188 -10.14 -4.32 -1.07
CA ALA A 188 -10.59 -5.68 -1.37
C ALA A 188 -12.07 -5.69 -1.75
N PRO A 189 -12.41 -5.94 -3.02
CA PRO A 189 -13.80 -6.13 -3.44
C PRO A 189 -14.40 -7.39 -2.81
N GLY A 190 -15.70 -7.28 -2.50
CA GLY A 190 -16.46 -8.37 -1.91
C GLY A 190 -17.97 -8.09 -1.91
N ASN A 191 -18.72 -8.91 -1.19
CA ASN A 191 -20.14 -8.72 -0.99
C ASN A 191 -20.45 -7.99 0.34
N ALA A 192 -21.67 -8.06 0.83
CA ALA A 192 -22.05 -7.37 2.07
C ALA A 192 -21.49 -8.06 3.34
N GLN A 193 -20.92 -9.26 3.21
CA GLN A 193 -20.44 -10.07 4.31
C GLN A 193 -18.93 -10.04 4.44
N GLU A 194 -18.20 -10.10 3.32
CA GLU A 194 -16.75 -10.28 3.37
C GLU A 194 -16.01 -9.83 2.09
N PRO A 195 -14.71 -9.52 2.19
CA PRO A 195 -13.82 -9.23 1.05
C PRO A 195 -13.36 -10.54 0.36
N PHE A 196 -14.29 -11.31 -0.17
CA PHE A 196 -14.05 -12.68 -0.67
C PHE A 196 -13.01 -12.75 -1.80
N MET A 197 -12.84 -11.69 -2.60
CA MET A 197 -11.86 -11.72 -3.69
C MET A 197 -10.42 -11.79 -3.16
N LEU A 198 -10.09 -11.00 -2.16
CA LEU A 198 -8.77 -11.06 -1.51
C LEU A 198 -8.56 -12.39 -0.78
N ALA A 199 -9.59 -12.88 -0.09
CA ALA A 199 -9.55 -14.17 0.60
C ALA A 199 -9.30 -15.33 -0.37
N GLY A 200 -10.03 -15.38 -1.49
CA GLY A 200 -9.84 -16.39 -2.53
C GLY A 200 -8.45 -16.34 -3.17
N MET A 201 -7.93 -15.14 -3.43
CA MET A 201 -6.58 -14.95 -3.95
C MET A 201 -5.51 -15.42 -2.95
N ALA A 202 -5.64 -15.07 -1.67
CA ALA A 202 -4.74 -15.55 -0.62
C ALA A 202 -4.75 -17.07 -0.51
N GLN A 203 -5.93 -17.70 -0.52
CA GLN A 203 -6.06 -19.16 -0.54
C GLN A 203 -5.41 -19.81 -1.77
N LYS A 204 -5.46 -19.15 -2.92
CA LYS A 204 -4.87 -19.70 -4.16
C LYS A 204 -3.35 -19.72 -4.11
N TYR A 205 -2.72 -18.65 -3.64
CA TYR A 205 -1.28 -18.44 -3.79
C TYR A 205 -0.46 -18.67 -2.52
N LEU A 206 -0.99 -18.31 -1.34
CA LEU A 206 -0.25 -18.34 -0.09
C LEU A 206 -0.29 -19.72 0.56
N LYS A 207 0.87 -20.19 1.04
CA LYS A 207 1.04 -21.56 1.56
C LYS A 207 1.13 -21.62 3.09
N GLY A 208 1.36 -20.48 3.74
CA GLY A 208 1.50 -20.34 5.19
C GLY A 208 0.21 -19.88 5.85
N GLU A 209 0.36 -19.36 7.06
CA GLU A 209 -0.72 -18.76 7.84
C GLU A 209 -1.02 -17.35 7.32
N THR A 210 -2.28 -17.09 7.02
CA THR A 210 -2.75 -15.80 6.52
C THR A 210 -3.85 -15.27 7.44
N GLU A 211 -3.75 -14.00 7.82
CA GLU A 211 -4.81 -13.26 8.50
C GLU A 211 -5.13 -12.00 7.70
N ILE A 212 -6.41 -11.77 7.43
CA ILE A 212 -6.90 -10.53 6.83
C ILE A 212 -7.61 -9.72 7.92
N LYS A 213 -7.00 -8.61 8.30
CA LYS A 213 -7.59 -7.58 9.17
C LYS A 213 -8.48 -6.70 8.32
N VAL A 214 -9.75 -6.63 8.67
CA VAL A 214 -10.77 -5.91 7.90
C VAL A 214 -11.18 -4.67 8.67
N ASN A 215 -11.10 -3.50 8.06
CA ASN A 215 -11.71 -2.30 8.61
C ASN A 215 -13.24 -2.50 8.68
N PRO A 216 -13.88 -2.29 9.83
CA PRO A 216 -15.32 -2.53 9.99
C PRO A 216 -16.20 -1.63 9.10
N ILE A 217 -15.62 -0.55 8.56
CA ILE A 217 -16.32 0.36 7.66
C ILE A 217 -15.97 0.02 6.22
N SER A 218 -16.89 -0.66 5.54
CA SER A 218 -16.86 -0.85 4.09
C SER A 218 -17.64 0.24 3.37
N ILE A 219 -17.42 0.39 2.08
CA ILE A 219 -18.19 1.27 1.21
C ILE A 219 -18.87 0.49 0.09
N LYS A 220 -19.95 1.04 -0.46
CA LYS A 220 -20.57 0.47 -1.65
C LYS A 220 -19.61 0.56 -2.84
N PHE A 221 -19.41 -0.55 -3.55
CA PHE A 221 -18.55 -0.58 -4.74
C PHE A 221 -19.02 0.43 -5.79
N ALA A 222 -20.34 0.52 -6.03
CA ALA A 222 -20.91 1.48 -6.96
C ALA A 222 -20.59 2.93 -6.59
N TYR A 223 -20.66 3.29 -5.29
CA TYR A 223 -20.27 4.62 -4.81
C TYR A 223 -18.81 4.94 -5.10
N PHE A 224 -17.92 3.97 -4.91
CA PHE A 224 -16.49 4.16 -5.19
C PHE A 224 -16.25 4.46 -6.68
N VAL A 225 -16.81 3.65 -7.57
CA VAL A 225 -16.56 3.80 -9.02
C VAL A 225 -17.27 5.02 -9.64
N ASP A 226 -18.40 5.46 -9.07
CA ASP A 226 -19.08 6.69 -9.50
C ASP A 226 -18.21 7.93 -9.35
N ARG A 227 -17.29 7.96 -8.37
CA ARG A 227 -16.34 9.05 -8.18
C ARG A 227 -15.43 9.29 -9.38
N TYR A 228 -15.16 8.26 -10.18
CA TYR A 228 -14.35 8.42 -11.41
C TYR A 228 -15.07 9.28 -12.46
N VAL A 229 -16.40 9.18 -12.55
CA VAL A 229 -17.19 10.07 -13.42
C VAL A 229 -17.24 11.48 -12.85
N GLU A 230 -17.46 11.61 -11.54
CA GLU A 230 -17.53 12.91 -10.85
C GLU A 230 -16.20 13.68 -10.97
N ASN A 231 -15.09 12.98 -10.92
CA ASN A 231 -13.74 13.54 -11.07
C ASN A 231 -13.27 13.68 -12.53
N GLY A 232 -14.09 13.30 -13.51
CA GLY A 232 -13.76 13.38 -14.94
C GLY A 232 -12.67 12.39 -15.38
N GLN A 233 -12.43 11.32 -14.64
CA GLN A 233 -11.40 10.31 -14.90
C GLN A 233 -11.90 9.16 -15.79
N ALA A 234 -13.21 8.88 -15.75
CA ALA A 234 -13.85 7.86 -16.57
C ALA A 234 -15.16 8.39 -17.19
N THR A 235 -15.58 7.75 -18.28
CA THR A 235 -16.92 7.99 -18.85
C THR A 235 -17.98 7.26 -18.04
N ARG A 236 -19.23 7.74 -18.13
CA ARG A 236 -20.37 7.05 -17.50
C ARG A 236 -20.52 5.62 -18.02
N GLU A 237 -20.31 5.38 -19.32
CA GLU A 237 -20.40 4.06 -19.95
C GLU A 237 -19.39 3.09 -19.33
N GLN A 238 -18.12 3.50 -19.17
CA GLN A 238 -17.07 2.68 -18.54
C GLN A 238 -17.45 2.28 -17.09
N VAL A 239 -18.03 3.21 -16.34
CA VAL A 239 -18.43 2.95 -14.96
C VAL A 239 -19.66 2.03 -14.88
N GLU A 240 -20.66 2.21 -15.74
CA GLU A 240 -21.84 1.33 -15.77
C GLU A 240 -21.48 -0.10 -16.23
N GLU A 241 -20.54 -0.25 -17.16
CA GLU A 241 -20.02 -1.57 -17.54
C GLU A 241 -19.32 -2.25 -16.36
N MET A 242 -18.51 -1.50 -15.61
CA MET A 242 -17.85 -2.02 -14.42
C MET A 242 -18.83 -2.42 -13.31
N LYS A 243 -19.90 -1.63 -13.08
CA LYS A 243 -20.97 -1.97 -12.12
C LYS A 243 -21.72 -3.23 -12.53
N LYS A 244 -22.01 -3.40 -13.84
CA LYS A 244 -22.62 -4.60 -14.35
C LYS A 244 -21.73 -5.83 -14.08
N LEU A 245 -20.44 -5.72 -14.38
CA LEU A 245 -19.48 -6.78 -14.11
C LEU A 245 -19.40 -7.08 -12.60
N ALA A 246 -19.45 -6.07 -11.75
CA ALA A 246 -19.47 -6.24 -10.31
C ALA A 246 -20.70 -7.03 -9.85
N GLN A 247 -21.88 -6.69 -10.37
CA GLN A 247 -23.11 -7.43 -10.10
C GLN A 247 -23.05 -8.89 -10.54
N GLU A 248 -22.50 -9.16 -11.73
CA GLU A 248 -22.33 -10.53 -12.27
C GLU A 248 -21.36 -11.38 -11.43
N ASN A 249 -20.45 -10.74 -10.68
CA ASN A 249 -19.47 -11.40 -9.81
C ASN A 249 -19.78 -11.29 -8.31
N ASP A 250 -21.02 -10.93 -7.93
CA ASP A 250 -21.46 -10.75 -6.53
C ASP A 250 -20.64 -9.68 -5.75
N VAL A 251 -20.06 -8.71 -6.45
CA VAL A 251 -19.33 -7.62 -5.83
C VAL A 251 -20.25 -6.44 -5.58
N SER A 252 -20.45 -6.10 -4.31
CA SER A 252 -21.31 -4.99 -3.90
C SER A 252 -20.62 -4.00 -2.95
N HIS A 253 -19.51 -4.41 -2.33
CA HIS A 253 -18.76 -3.61 -1.36
C HIS A 253 -17.27 -3.60 -1.69
N LEU A 254 -16.61 -2.58 -1.17
CA LEU A 254 -15.17 -2.43 -1.15
C LEU A 254 -14.74 -2.27 0.32
N TYR A 255 -13.75 -3.04 0.70
CA TYR A 255 -13.19 -3.06 2.04
C TYR A 255 -11.78 -2.50 2.05
N LEU A 256 -11.38 -1.87 3.14
CA LEU A 256 -9.98 -1.58 3.44
C LEU A 256 -9.45 -2.72 4.32
N CYS A 257 -8.39 -3.38 3.86
CA CYS A 257 -7.84 -4.56 4.52
C CYS A 257 -6.32 -4.43 4.73
N VAL A 258 -5.81 -5.02 5.83
CA VAL A 258 -4.40 -5.33 6.00
C VAL A 258 -4.25 -6.85 6.04
N LEU A 259 -3.52 -7.39 5.09
CA LEU A 259 -3.20 -8.81 5.04
C LEU A 259 -1.86 -9.07 5.74
N HIS A 260 -1.86 -10.02 6.65
CA HIS A 260 -0.69 -10.58 7.31
C HIS A 260 -0.42 -11.99 6.78
N TYR A 261 0.84 -12.27 6.47
CA TYR A 261 1.25 -13.59 6.01
C TYR A 261 2.51 -14.06 6.75
N ASN A 262 2.41 -15.25 7.34
CA ASN A 262 3.52 -15.94 8.00
C ASN A 262 3.89 -17.19 7.20
N SER A 263 5.04 -17.16 6.53
CA SER A 263 5.48 -18.24 5.63
C SER A 263 5.74 -19.57 6.35
N GLN A 264 6.04 -19.56 7.64
CA GLN A 264 6.24 -20.77 8.46
C GLN A 264 4.99 -21.33 9.10
N GLY A 265 3.90 -20.55 9.15
CA GLY A 265 2.65 -20.98 9.73
C GLY A 265 2.05 -22.16 8.96
N LYS A 266 1.30 -23.01 9.67
CA LYS A 266 0.47 -24.00 8.99
C LYS A 266 -0.56 -23.28 8.12
N ARG A 267 -0.69 -23.71 6.87
CA ARG A 267 -1.65 -23.12 5.92
C ARG A 267 -3.02 -22.92 6.55
N SER A 268 -3.43 -21.68 6.70
CA SER A 268 -4.72 -21.27 7.22
C SER A 268 -5.08 -19.89 6.69
N LEU A 269 -6.35 -19.56 6.72
CA LEU A 269 -6.85 -18.23 6.44
C LEU A 269 -7.85 -17.84 7.53
N ALA A 270 -7.61 -16.71 8.18
CA ALA A 270 -8.55 -16.06 9.10
C ALA A 270 -8.90 -14.68 8.58
N MET A 271 -10.12 -14.23 8.84
CA MET A 271 -10.55 -12.85 8.66
C MET A 271 -11.06 -12.32 9.98
N THR A 272 -10.59 -11.15 10.40
CA THR A 272 -10.98 -10.53 11.66
C THR A 272 -11.22 -9.04 11.46
N GLU A 273 -12.34 -8.54 11.95
CA GLU A 273 -12.56 -7.09 12.01
C GLU A 273 -11.66 -6.47 13.07
N THR A 274 -11.14 -5.28 12.75
CA THR A 274 -10.34 -4.52 13.72
C THR A 274 -11.22 -3.79 14.71
N THR A 275 -10.70 -3.56 15.92
CA THR A 275 -11.39 -2.78 16.95
C THR A 275 -11.37 -1.28 16.66
N LEU A 276 -10.34 -0.81 15.96
CA LEU A 276 -10.26 0.57 15.44
C LEU A 276 -10.96 0.62 14.09
N ALA A 277 -11.82 1.63 13.94
CA ALA A 277 -12.48 1.93 12.67
C ALA A 277 -11.77 3.13 12.02
N TYR A 278 -11.38 2.95 10.77
CA TYR A 278 -10.82 4.02 9.94
C TYR A 278 -11.95 4.58 9.10
N GLU A 279 -12.55 5.65 9.61
CA GLU A 279 -13.61 6.37 8.91
C GLU A 279 -13.02 7.21 7.76
N SER A 280 -13.87 7.51 6.77
CA SER A 280 -13.49 8.40 5.64
C SER A 280 -12.17 8.02 4.96
N TRP A 281 -11.87 6.71 4.89
CA TRP A 281 -10.59 6.20 4.39
C TRP A 281 -10.29 6.52 2.90
N LEU A 282 -11.24 7.15 2.20
CA LEU A 282 -11.02 7.74 0.89
C LEU A 282 -10.59 9.23 0.94
N THR A 283 -10.36 9.77 2.14
CA THR A 283 -10.01 11.19 2.33
C THR A 283 -8.64 11.30 3.00
N PRO A 284 -7.74 12.17 2.53
CA PRO A 284 -6.41 12.37 3.13
C PRO A 284 -6.47 12.84 4.59
N LEU A 285 -5.57 12.30 5.42
CA LEU A 285 -5.36 12.71 6.81
C LEU A 285 -4.80 14.12 6.93
#